data_682c37a466644133c081f530624b84c1
#
_entry.id   682c37a466644133c081f530624b84c1
#
_cell.length_a   1.000
_cell.length_b   1.000
_cell.length_c   1.000
_cell.angle_alpha   90.00
_cell.angle_beta   90.00
_cell.angle_gamma   90.00
#
_symmetry.space_group_name_H-M   'P 1'
#
loop_
_entity.id
_entity.type
_entity.pdbx_description
1 polymer ?
#
loop_
_entity_poly.entity_id
_entity_poly.type
_entity_poly.pdbx_seq_one_letter_code
_entity_poly.pdbx_strand_id
1 'polypeptide(L)'
;MSTEAQSIDADLARRVKLVIFDVDGVLTDAGVYIGATASGETTELKRFDIQAGVGLKMLMWSGLEVAIVSGRVSEATVLRARELEVLECHQDPNAHKLGIVEELLRRKALQWSEVAMLADDIPDLVVLRRVGLKAAVANATSHVVDICDWQSRRPGGHGAAREFCDALLAARGELDDVVERYVDERSK
;
A
#
# COMPACT_ATOMS: atom_id res chain seq x y z
N MET A 1 -12.27 -2.45 -27.36
CA MET A 1 -12.68 -3.37 -26.27
C MET A 1 -12.68 -2.52 -25.02
N SER A 2 -13.85 -2.22 -24.44
CA SER A 2 -13.96 -1.49 -23.17
C SER A 2 -13.41 -2.41 -22.07
N THR A 3 -12.24 -2.09 -21.57
CA THR A 3 -11.72 -2.71 -20.35
C THR A 3 -12.54 -2.17 -19.18
N GLU A 4 -13.58 -2.92 -18.79
CA GLU A 4 -14.23 -2.67 -17.51
C GLU A 4 -13.16 -2.64 -16.43
N ALA A 5 -13.23 -1.63 -15.56
CA ALA A 5 -12.34 -1.56 -14.41
C ALA A 5 -12.58 -2.81 -13.56
N GLN A 6 -11.53 -3.58 -13.27
CA GLN A 6 -11.63 -4.75 -12.41
C GLN A 6 -12.10 -4.27 -11.02
N SER A 7 -13.33 -4.62 -10.66
CA SER A 7 -13.90 -4.23 -9.37
C SER A 7 -13.41 -5.21 -8.27
N ILE A 8 -13.16 -4.66 -7.09
CA ILE A 8 -12.94 -5.49 -5.90
C ILE A 8 -14.29 -6.06 -5.46
N ASP A 9 -14.31 -7.34 -5.06
CA ASP A 9 -15.48 -7.97 -4.47
C ASP A 9 -15.92 -7.21 -3.20
N ALA A 10 -17.20 -6.84 -3.13
CA ALA A 10 -17.71 -6.00 -2.04
C ALA A 10 -17.67 -6.70 -0.67
N ASP A 11 -17.81 -8.02 -0.63
CA ASP A 11 -17.77 -8.76 0.63
C ASP A 11 -16.33 -8.91 1.14
N LEU A 12 -15.35 -9.05 0.24
CA LEU A 12 -13.93 -8.96 0.59
C LEU A 12 -13.60 -7.54 1.10
N ALA A 13 -14.02 -6.50 0.37
CA ALA A 13 -13.75 -5.11 0.71
C ALA A 13 -14.29 -4.73 2.10
N ARG A 14 -15.51 -5.15 2.45
CA ARG A 14 -16.14 -4.84 3.75
C ARG A 14 -15.46 -5.49 4.94
N ARG A 15 -14.77 -6.63 4.74
CA ARG A 15 -14.00 -7.29 5.80
C ARG A 15 -12.70 -6.60 6.12
N VAL A 16 -12.14 -5.83 5.18
CA VAL A 16 -10.85 -5.17 5.36
C VAL A 16 -10.92 -4.15 6.51
N LYS A 17 -9.98 -4.26 7.43
CA LYS A 17 -9.74 -3.32 8.53
C LYS A 17 -8.33 -2.74 8.50
N LEU A 18 -7.37 -3.48 7.91
CA LEU A 18 -5.98 -3.08 7.75
C LEU A 18 -5.57 -3.21 6.29
N VAL A 19 -4.96 -2.15 5.75
CA VAL A 19 -4.37 -2.15 4.41
C VAL A 19 -2.85 -2.04 4.51
N ILE A 20 -2.15 -3.02 3.95
CA ILE A 20 -0.69 -3.07 3.93
C ILE A 20 -0.19 -2.67 2.54
N PHE A 21 0.78 -1.79 2.50
CA PHE A 21 1.49 -1.41 1.28
C PHE A 21 2.96 -1.84 1.37
N ASP A 22 3.44 -2.51 0.34
CA ASP A 22 4.88 -2.56 0.10
C ASP A 22 5.38 -1.18 -0.37
N VAL A 23 6.69 -0.99 -0.42
CA VAL A 23 7.31 0.29 -0.79
C VAL A 23 7.91 0.25 -2.18
N ASP A 24 8.94 -0.59 -2.36
CA ASP A 24 9.74 -0.59 -3.58
C ASP A 24 9.02 -1.31 -4.71
N GLY A 25 8.47 -0.57 -5.68
CA GLY A 25 7.65 -1.08 -6.76
C GLY A 25 6.13 -0.96 -6.53
N VAL A 26 5.71 -0.46 -5.34
CA VAL A 26 4.30 -0.20 -5.01
C VAL A 26 4.06 1.28 -4.75
N LEU A 27 4.60 1.82 -3.64
CA LEU A 27 4.54 3.26 -3.33
C LEU A 27 5.55 4.07 -4.13
N THR A 28 6.62 3.41 -4.59
CA THR A 28 7.65 3.95 -5.49
C THR A 28 7.66 3.19 -6.82
N ASP A 29 8.44 3.69 -7.77
CA ASP A 29 8.68 3.06 -9.08
C ASP A 29 9.79 1.99 -9.05
N ALA A 30 10.18 1.51 -7.87
CA ALA A 30 11.31 0.63 -7.60
C ALA A 30 12.70 1.22 -7.91
N GLY A 31 12.77 2.44 -8.44
CA GLY A 31 14.04 3.13 -8.67
C GLY A 31 14.71 3.53 -7.36
N VAL A 32 16.00 3.20 -7.23
CA VAL A 32 16.84 3.60 -6.10
C VAL A 32 17.98 4.48 -6.62
N TYR A 33 18.01 5.73 -6.16
CA TYR A 33 19.09 6.65 -6.48
C TYR A 33 20.09 6.62 -5.33
N ILE A 34 21.30 6.17 -5.58
CA ILE A 34 22.36 6.06 -4.58
C ILE A 34 23.49 7.03 -4.95
N GLY A 35 23.86 7.85 -3.99
CA GLY A 35 24.94 8.82 -4.11
C GLY A 35 25.77 8.91 -2.83
N ALA A 36 26.76 9.78 -2.84
CA ALA A 36 27.51 10.17 -1.66
C ALA A 36 27.54 11.69 -1.51
N THR A 37 27.46 12.16 -0.27
CA THR A 37 27.66 13.57 0.06
C THR A 37 29.13 13.96 -0.09
N ALA A 38 29.44 15.25 -0.05
CA ALA A 38 30.82 15.74 -0.04
C ALA A 38 31.64 15.24 1.17
N SER A 39 30.96 14.86 2.27
CA SER A 39 31.58 14.23 3.45
C SER A 39 31.80 12.72 3.30
N GLY A 40 31.35 12.10 2.19
CA GLY A 40 31.46 10.67 1.95
C GLY A 40 30.33 9.83 2.56
N GLU A 41 29.29 10.46 3.12
CA GLU A 41 28.11 9.75 3.63
C GLU A 41 27.21 9.27 2.48
N THR A 42 26.72 8.04 2.56
CA THR A 42 25.79 7.51 1.57
C THR A 42 24.44 8.20 1.67
N THR A 43 23.92 8.63 0.52
CA THR A 43 22.58 9.19 0.40
C THR A 43 21.74 8.31 -0.52
N GLU A 44 20.54 7.97 -0.08
CA GLU A 44 19.52 7.28 -0.88
C GLU A 44 18.33 8.21 -1.11
N LEU A 45 17.86 8.28 -2.36
CA LEU A 45 16.64 8.97 -2.72
C LEU A 45 15.67 7.99 -3.37
N LYS A 46 14.39 8.14 -3.08
CA LYS A 46 13.29 7.40 -3.70
C LYS A 46 12.25 8.38 -4.22
N ARG A 47 11.62 8.02 -5.34
CA ARG A 47 10.51 8.76 -5.89
C ARG A 47 9.19 8.15 -5.43
N PHE A 48 8.42 8.89 -4.63
CA PHE A 48 7.06 8.53 -4.24
C PHE A 48 6.03 9.26 -5.11
N ASP A 49 4.91 8.59 -5.39
CA ASP A 49 3.77 9.22 -6.05
C ASP A 49 2.98 10.06 -5.04
N ILE A 50 2.73 11.32 -5.39
CA ILE A 50 1.97 12.22 -4.52
C ILE A 50 0.49 11.78 -4.39
N GLN A 51 -0.11 11.24 -5.46
CA GLN A 51 -1.49 10.78 -5.46
C GLN A 51 -1.69 9.56 -4.55
N ALA A 52 -0.68 8.68 -4.45
CA ALA A 52 -0.70 7.58 -3.51
C ALA A 52 -0.87 8.08 -2.07
N GLY A 53 -0.18 9.16 -1.70
CA GLY A 53 -0.31 9.75 -0.36
C GLY A 53 -1.73 10.19 -0.03
N VAL A 54 -2.43 10.81 -0.97
CA VAL A 54 -3.85 11.16 -0.79
C VAL A 54 -4.70 9.89 -0.63
N GLY A 55 -4.45 8.84 -1.43
CA GLY A 55 -5.17 7.57 -1.31
C GLY A 55 -5.03 6.94 0.08
N LEU A 56 -3.79 6.86 0.62
CA LEU A 56 -3.55 6.35 1.96
C LEU A 56 -4.30 7.18 3.04
N LYS A 57 -4.28 8.50 2.92
CA LYS A 57 -5.06 9.39 3.80
C LYS A 57 -6.56 9.12 3.71
N MET A 58 -7.11 8.90 2.51
CA MET A 58 -8.53 8.59 2.32
C MET A 58 -8.92 7.29 3.02
N LEU A 59 -8.08 6.25 2.97
CA LEU A 59 -8.31 5.02 3.74
C LEU A 59 -8.35 5.30 5.25
N MET A 60 -7.42 6.08 5.77
CA MET A 60 -7.41 6.44 7.19
C MET A 60 -8.63 7.29 7.59
N TRP A 61 -9.08 8.19 6.73
CA TRP A 61 -10.30 8.99 6.98
C TRP A 61 -11.58 8.14 6.96
N SER A 62 -11.60 7.03 6.22
CA SER A 62 -12.71 6.07 6.26
C SER A 62 -12.67 5.16 7.50
N GLY A 63 -11.64 5.29 8.34
CA GLY A 63 -11.48 4.48 9.55
C GLY A 63 -10.69 3.18 9.34
N LEU A 64 -10.13 2.98 8.16
CA LEU A 64 -9.21 1.85 7.91
C LEU A 64 -7.83 2.14 8.48
N GLU A 65 -7.20 1.12 9.01
CA GLU A 65 -5.80 1.19 9.39
C GLU A 65 -4.90 1.01 8.17
N VAL A 66 -3.77 1.71 8.15
CA VAL A 66 -2.77 1.64 7.08
C VAL A 66 -1.42 1.28 7.67
N ALA A 67 -0.75 0.32 7.04
CA ALA A 67 0.63 -0.06 7.37
C ALA A 67 1.51 -0.05 6.11
N ILE A 68 2.77 0.33 6.31
CA ILE A 68 3.83 0.22 5.32
C ILE A 68 4.80 -0.86 5.80
N VAL A 69 5.04 -1.88 4.97
CA VAL A 69 5.92 -3.01 5.30
C VAL A 69 6.90 -3.24 4.17
N SER A 70 8.17 -2.89 4.39
CA SER A 70 9.24 -2.97 3.39
C SER A 70 10.29 -4.01 3.75
N GLY A 71 10.78 -4.72 2.75
CA GLY A 71 11.94 -5.62 2.83
C GLY A 71 13.29 -4.91 2.76
N ARG A 72 13.32 -3.57 2.79
CA ARG A 72 14.53 -2.76 2.79
C ARG A 72 14.44 -1.68 3.85
N VAL A 73 15.58 -1.34 4.46
CA VAL A 73 15.68 -0.18 5.37
C VAL A 73 16.05 1.06 4.55
N SER A 74 15.23 2.10 4.65
CA SER A 74 15.41 3.35 3.93
C SER A 74 14.85 4.52 4.75
N GLU A 75 15.67 5.55 4.99
CA GLU A 75 15.24 6.77 5.67
C GLU A 75 14.17 7.52 4.86
N ALA A 76 14.27 7.48 3.52
CA ALA A 76 13.25 8.08 2.64
C ALA A 76 11.86 7.47 2.89
N THR A 77 11.76 6.18 3.19
CA THR A 77 10.51 5.50 3.56
C THR A 77 9.98 6.01 4.91
N VAL A 78 10.87 6.16 5.91
CA VAL A 78 10.49 6.70 7.23
C VAL A 78 9.97 8.12 7.12
N LEU A 79 10.66 8.97 6.36
CA LEU A 79 10.25 10.36 6.14
C LEU A 79 8.87 10.43 5.45
N ARG A 80 8.65 9.58 4.44
CA ARG A 80 7.35 9.54 3.74
C ARG A 80 6.23 9.03 4.63
N ALA A 81 6.45 7.98 5.41
CA ALA A 81 5.47 7.46 6.37
C ALA A 81 5.08 8.53 7.40
N ARG A 82 6.08 9.26 7.93
CA ARG A 82 5.87 10.37 8.88
C ARG A 82 5.06 11.52 8.26
N GLU A 83 5.38 11.95 7.03
CA GLU A 83 4.63 12.97 6.30
C GLU A 83 3.16 12.58 6.13
N LEU A 84 2.91 11.31 5.85
CA LEU A 84 1.55 10.76 5.68
C LEU A 84 0.87 10.43 7.00
N GLU A 85 1.55 10.55 8.14
CA GLU A 85 1.05 10.14 9.47
C GLU A 85 0.68 8.64 9.54
N VAL A 86 1.36 7.81 8.74
CA VAL A 86 1.23 6.35 8.83
C VAL A 86 2.08 5.89 10.01
N LEU A 87 1.41 5.48 11.10
CA LEU A 87 2.06 5.09 12.35
C LEU A 87 2.74 3.72 12.25
N GLU A 88 2.20 2.83 11.43
CA GLU A 88 2.70 1.48 11.23
C GLU A 88 3.63 1.44 10.02
N CYS A 89 4.89 1.83 10.23
CA CYS A 89 5.95 1.76 9.22
C CYS A 89 7.04 0.81 9.69
N HIS A 90 7.12 -0.34 9.06
CA HIS A 90 8.01 -1.43 9.42
C HIS A 90 8.96 -1.76 8.27
N GLN A 91 10.23 -1.93 8.60
CA GLN A 91 11.27 -2.23 7.64
C GLN A 91 12.16 -3.35 8.19
N ASP A 92 12.49 -4.35 7.36
CA ASP A 92 13.39 -5.44 7.73
C ASP A 92 14.42 -5.66 6.62
N PRO A 93 15.75 -5.56 6.90
CA PRO A 93 16.78 -5.68 5.88
C PRO A 93 16.90 -7.08 5.27
N ASN A 94 16.27 -8.08 5.88
CA ASN A 94 16.25 -9.47 5.40
C ASN A 94 14.91 -9.83 4.76
N ALA A 95 14.03 -8.86 4.54
CA ALA A 95 12.68 -9.03 3.98
C ALA A 95 11.79 -10.04 4.75
N HIS A 96 11.96 -10.18 6.07
CA HIS A 96 11.15 -11.06 6.91
C HIS A 96 9.78 -10.44 7.22
N LYS A 97 9.01 -10.10 6.17
CA LYS A 97 7.73 -9.41 6.28
C LYS A 97 6.68 -10.19 7.07
N LEU A 98 6.72 -11.53 7.02
CA LEU A 98 5.69 -12.35 7.66
C LEU A 98 5.63 -12.14 9.17
N GLY A 99 6.77 -12.21 9.86
CA GLY A 99 6.82 -12.01 11.32
C GLY A 99 6.37 -10.61 11.76
N ILE A 100 6.67 -9.60 10.94
CA ILE A 100 6.19 -8.22 11.16
C ILE A 100 4.67 -8.19 11.13
N VAL A 101 4.05 -8.78 10.10
CA VAL A 101 2.59 -8.75 9.94
C VAL A 101 1.91 -9.61 11.01
N GLU A 102 2.45 -10.77 11.37
CA GLU A 102 1.93 -11.60 12.46
C GLU A 102 1.89 -10.83 13.79
N GLU A 103 2.96 -10.12 14.12
CA GLU A 103 3.01 -9.30 15.34
C GLU A 103 2.03 -8.12 15.29
N LEU A 104 1.93 -7.46 14.11
CA LEU A 104 0.97 -6.39 13.89
C LEU A 104 -0.47 -6.86 14.12
N LEU A 105 -0.85 -7.98 13.53
CA LEU A 105 -2.18 -8.58 13.69
C LEU A 105 -2.47 -8.98 15.13
N ARG A 106 -1.48 -9.59 15.81
CA ARG A 106 -1.62 -9.96 17.22
C ARG A 106 -1.88 -8.73 18.10
N ARG A 107 -1.12 -7.66 17.90
CA ARG A 107 -1.22 -6.41 18.66
C ARG A 107 -2.55 -5.69 18.44
N LYS A 108 -3.07 -5.77 17.22
CA LYS A 108 -4.33 -5.13 16.82
C LYS A 108 -5.56 -6.03 16.95
N ALA A 109 -5.39 -7.28 17.39
CA ALA A 109 -6.44 -8.29 17.48
C ALA A 109 -7.19 -8.51 16.15
N LEU A 110 -6.47 -8.45 15.02
CA LEU A 110 -7.01 -8.65 13.68
C LEU A 110 -6.75 -10.08 13.17
N GLN A 111 -7.63 -10.54 12.30
CA GLN A 111 -7.47 -11.80 11.57
C GLN A 111 -6.89 -11.55 10.17
N TRP A 112 -6.23 -12.54 9.59
CA TRP A 112 -5.71 -12.48 8.22
C TRP A 112 -6.76 -12.12 7.17
N SER A 113 -8.00 -12.58 7.36
CA SER A 113 -9.14 -12.29 6.48
C SER A 113 -9.60 -10.83 6.51
N GLU A 114 -9.10 -10.03 7.48
CA GLU A 114 -9.42 -8.61 7.66
C GLU A 114 -8.31 -7.69 7.09
N VAL A 115 -7.34 -8.29 6.41
CA VAL A 115 -6.18 -7.58 5.84
C VAL A 115 -6.26 -7.55 4.33
N ALA A 116 -5.96 -6.39 3.75
CA ALA A 116 -5.65 -6.23 2.33
C ALA A 116 -4.16 -5.91 2.16
N MET A 117 -3.54 -6.38 1.08
CA MET A 117 -2.16 -6.02 0.75
C MET A 117 -2.01 -5.71 -0.73
N LEU A 118 -1.36 -4.58 -1.05
CA LEU A 118 -0.90 -4.24 -2.39
C LEU A 118 0.60 -4.51 -2.50
N ALA A 119 0.98 -5.29 -3.50
CA ALA A 119 2.33 -5.81 -3.67
C ALA A 119 2.76 -5.88 -5.15
N ASP A 120 4.06 -6.14 -5.38
CA ASP A 120 4.62 -6.28 -6.72
C ASP A 120 5.52 -7.50 -6.91
N ASP A 121 6.19 -8.02 -5.87
CA ASP A 121 7.26 -8.98 -6.07
C ASP A 121 7.26 -10.15 -5.05
N ILE A 122 8.12 -11.11 -5.31
CA ILE A 122 8.25 -12.40 -4.60
C ILE A 122 8.37 -12.27 -3.07
N PRO A 123 9.09 -11.30 -2.49
CA PRO A 123 9.16 -11.14 -1.03
C PRO A 123 7.81 -10.95 -0.34
N ASP A 124 6.80 -10.49 -1.08
CA ASP A 124 5.44 -10.26 -0.57
C ASP A 124 4.59 -11.52 -0.50
N LEU A 125 4.93 -12.55 -1.27
CA LEU A 125 4.14 -13.78 -1.38
C LEU A 125 3.88 -14.45 -0.03
N VAL A 126 4.82 -14.33 0.92
CA VAL A 126 4.66 -14.92 2.26
C VAL A 126 3.51 -14.31 3.05
N VAL A 127 3.19 -13.04 2.77
CA VAL A 127 2.07 -12.30 3.36
C VAL A 127 0.82 -12.44 2.48
N LEU A 128 0.96 -12.21 1.15
CA LEU A 128 -0.15 -12.27 0.20
C LEU A 128 -0.92 -13.59 0.27
N ARG A 129 -0.25 -14.72 0.46
CA ARG A 129 -0.90 -16.03 0.56
C ARG A 129 -1.81 -16.19 1.78
N ARG A 130 -1.78 -15.26 2.74
CA ARG A 130 -2.53 -15.31 4.00
C ARG A 130 -3.61 -14.26 4.12
N VAL A 131 -3.42 -13.07 3.52
CA VAL A 131 -4.38 -11.96 3.61
C VAL A 131 -5.70 -12.27 2.89
N GLY A 132 -6.75 -11.59 3.35
CA GLY A 132 -8.10 -11.75 2.80
C GLY A 132 -8.27 -11.14 1.42
N LEU A 133 -7.68 -9.98 1.16
CA LEU A 133 -7.71 -9.29 -0.14
C LEU A 133 -6.28 -9.09 -0.65
N LYS A 134 -5.97 -9.73 -1.76
CA LYS A 134 -4.67 -9.71 -2.42
C LYS A 134 -4.73 -8.81 -3.63
N ALA A 135 -3.87 -7.79 -3.67
CA ALA A 135 -3.83 -6.84 -4.76
C ALA A 135 -2.41 -6.71 -5.34
N ALA A 136 -2.34 -6.52 -6.64
CA ALA A 136 -1.11 -6.35 -7.39
C ALA A 136 -1.07 -5.02 -8.15
N VAL A 137 0.12 -4.45 -8.34
CA VAL A 137 0.35 -3.37 -9.30
C VAL A 137 0.40 -3.93 -10.73
N ALA A 138 0.25 -3.06 -11.77
CA ALA A 138 0.23 -3.52 -13.16
C ALA A 138 1.52 -4.22 -13.60
N ASN A 139 2.66 -3.82 -13.06
CA ASN A 139 3.99 -4.35 -13.37
C ASN A 139 4.50 -5.36 -12.32
N ALA A 140 3.60 -5.91 -11.51
CA ALA A 140 3.95 -6.98 -10.59
C ALA A 140 4.43 -8.24 -11.33
N THR A 141 5.24 -9.05 -10.64
CA THR A 141 5.70 -10.34 -11.19
C THR A 141 4.53 -11.29 -11.37
N SER A 142 4.63 -12.22 -12.34
CA SER A 142 3.57 -13.20 -12.61
C SER A 142 3.18 -13.99 -11.37
N HIS A 143 4.14 -14.36 -10.51
CA HIS A 143 3.89 -15.09 -9.27
C HIS A 143 2.97 -14.34 -8.30
N VAL A 144 3.02 -13.01 -8.31
CA VAL A 144 2.13 -12.15 -7.50
C VAL A 144 0.77 -12.05 -8.19
N VAL A 145 0.76 -11.73 -9.49
CA VAL A 145 -0.48 -11.57 -10.27
C VAL A 145 -1.35 -12.82 -10.22
N ASP A 146 -0.75 -14.02 -10.36
CA ASP A 146 -1.46 -15.31 -10.42
C ASP A 146 -2.27 -15.63 -9.16
N ILE A 147 -1.96 -15.01 -8.02
CA ILE A 147 -2.67 -15.26 -6.76
C ILE A 147 -3.53 -14.08 -6.29
N CYS A 148 -3.49 -12.94 -7.01
CA CYS A 148 -4.21 -11.73 -6.60
C CYS A 148 -5.68 -11.75 -7.01
N ASP A 149 -6.51 -11.17 -6.13
CA ASP A 149 -7.95 -10.99 -6.34
C ASP A 149 -8.22 -9.75 -7.21
N TRP A 150 -7.27 -8.80 -7.23
CA TRP A 150 -7.36 -7.54 -7.97
C TRP A 150 -5.99 -7.08 -8.46
N GLN A 151 -5.96 -6.47 -9.64
CA GLN A 151 -4.75 -5.89 -10.22
C GLN A 151 -5.00 -4.46 -10.70
N SER A 152 -4.10 -3.53 -10.33
CA SER A 152 -4.08 -2.17 -10.86
C SER A 152 -3.77 -2.15 -12.36
N ARG A 153 -4.33 -1.20 -13.08
CA ARG A 153 -3.95 -0.89 -14.47
C ARG A 153 -2.72 0.02 -14.54
N ARG A 154 -2.28 0.54 -13.40
CA ARG A 154 -1.16 1.45 -13.27
C ARG A 154 0.04 0.75 -12.63
N PRO A 155 1.26 1.02 -13.07
CA PRO A 155 2.45 0.50 -12.41
C PRO A 155 2.68 1.16 -11.05
N GLY A 156 3.47 0.48 -10.21
CA GLY A 156 3.89 1.02 -8.93
C GLY A 156 4.61 2.37 -9.08
N GLY A 157 4.43 3.26 -8.11
CA GLY A 157 4.95 4.63 -8.16
C GLY A 157 4.31 5.54 -9.22
N HIS A 158 3.32 5.06 -9.96
CA HIS A 158 2.64 5.79 -11.02
C HIS A 158 1.11 5.74 -10.91
N GLY A 159 0.62 5.74 -9.69
CA GLY A 159 -0.81 5.81 -9.37
C GLY A 159 -1.46 4.48 -9.00
N ALA A 160 -0.74 3.36 -8.97
CA ALA A 160 -1.30 2.06 -8.61
C ALA A 160 -1.89 2.05 -7.19
N ALA A 161 -1.15 2.57 -6.21
CA ALA A 161 -1.62 2.65 -4.84
C ALA A 161 -2.86 3.54 -4.71
N ARG A 162 -2.92 4.65 -5.45
CA ARG A 162 -4.12 5.50 -5.49
C ARG A 162 -5.31 4.76 -6.10
N GLU A 163 -5.12 4.10 -7.24
CA GLU A 163 -6.19 3.33 -7.89
C GLU A 163 -6.72 2.22 -6.99
N PHE A 164 -5.85 1.55 -6.24
CA PHE A 164 -6.25 0.54 -5.27
C PHE A 164 -7.08 1.13 -4.12
N CYS A 165 -6.66 2.26 -3.55
CA CYS A 165 -7.42 2.94 -2.49
C CYS A 165 -8.82 3.33 -2.96
N ASP A 166 -8.91 3.93 -4.16
CA ASP A 166 -10.18 4.33 -4.74
C ASP A 166 -11.08 3.11 -5.01
N ALA A 167 -10.52 2.02 -5.57
CA ALA A 167 -11.26 0.79 -5.83
C ALA A 167 -11.76 0.11 -4.55
N LEU A 168 -10.95 0.08 -3.49
CA LEU A 168 -11.33 -0.47 -2.20
C LEU A 168 -12.46 0.34 -1.55
N LEU A 169 -12.34 1.67 -1.52
CA LEU A 169 -13.37 2.55 -0.96
C LEU A 169 -14.67 2.50 -1.78
N ALA A 170 -14.57 2.43 -3.12
CA ALA A 170 -15.75 2.29 -3.98
C ALA A 170 -16.47 0.95 -3.74
N ALA A 171 -15.73 -0.16 -3.60
CA ALA A 171 -16.30 -1.47 -3.30
C ALA A 171 -16.96 -1.53 -1.91
N ARG A 172 -16.50 -0.70 -0.97
CA ARG A 172 -17.12 -0.49 0.35
C ARG A 172 -18.33 0.44 0.31
N GLY A 173 -18.50 1.21 -0.79
CA GLY A 173 -19.52 2.25 -0.91
C GLY A 173 -19.19 3.54 -0.13
N GLU A 174 -17.92 3.78 0.17
CA GLU A 174 -17.43 4.87 1.03
C GLU A 174 -16.66 5.96 0.26
N LEU A 175 -16.37 5.76 -1.04
CA LEU A 175 -15.49 6.65 -1.81
C LEU A 175 -16.02 8.08 -1.88
N ASP A 176 -17.29 8.25 -2.27
CA ASP A 176 -17.88 9.56 -2.47
C ASP A 176 -17.98 10.34 -1.14
N ASP A 177 -18.35 9.67 -0.05
CA ASP A 177 -18.45 10.27 1.28
C ASP A 177 -17.08 10.78 1.77
N VAL A 178 -16.01 10.02 1.52
CA VAL A 178 -14.64 10.42 1.90
C VAL A 178 -14.18 11.62 1.06
N VAL A 179 -14.50 11.65 -0.23
CA VAL A 179 -14.17 12.78 -1.11
C VAL A 179 -14.90 14.05 -0.69
N GLU A 180 -16.22 13.97 -0.47
CA GLU A 180 -17.04 15.13 -0.03
C GLU A 180 -16.55 15.65 1.33
N ARG A 181 -16.28 14.79 2.28
CA ARG A 181 -15.70 15.17 3.56
C ARG A 181 -14.37 15.93 3.39
N TYR A 182 -13.50 15.46 2.52
CA TYR A 182 -12.23 16.13 2.24
C TYR A 182 -12.43 17.55 1.69
N VAL A 183 -13.40 17.71 0.76
CA VAL A 183 -13.74 19.02 0.16
C VAL A 183 -14.32 19.95 1.22
N ASP A 184 -15.28 19.48 2.01
CA ASP A 184 -15.94 20.26 3.06
C ASP A 184 -14.97 20.78 4.12
N GLU A 185 -14.03 19.93 4.58
CA GLU A 185 -13.03 20.31 5.59
C GLU A 185 -12.07 21.40 5.10
N ARG A 186 -11.85 21.51 3.78
CA ARG A 186 -10.94 22.49 3.16
C ARG A 186 -11.62 23.68 2.52
N SER A 187 -12.94 23.71 2.54
CA SER A 187 -13.76 24.84 2.04
C SER A 187 -14.09 25.86 3.15
N LYS A 188 -13.64 25.62 4.37
CA LYS A 188 -13.76 26.48 5.54
C LYS A 188 -12.51 27.32 5.72
#